data_dd7de573a13e31b1bb95fa2b623b8ce5
#
_entry.id   dd7de573a13e31b1bb95fa2b623b8ce5
#
_cell.length_a   1.000
_cell.length_b   1.000
_cell.length_c   1.000
_cell.angle_alpha   90.00
_cell.angle_beta   90.00
_cell.angle_gamma   90.00
#
_symmetry.space_group_name_H-M   'P 1'
#
loop_
_entity.id
_entity.type
_entity.pdbx_description
1 polymer ?
#
loop_
_entity_poly.entity_id
_entity_poly.type
_entity_poly.pdbx_seq_one_letter_code
_entity_poly.pdbx_strand_id
1 'polypeptide(L)'
;QACAHPTWNMGRKISVDSATLMNKGLELIEAQLLFGLPVERIEVVIHPQSVVHSLVEYIDGSVLAQLGSPDMRTPIAQALAWPQRLASGVQFLDLLQVARLDFEPPDLGRFPCLGLAIAAARAGAEMPAVLSAANEVAVEAFLEGRLNFAGIEQVIGDVMNGWLSTGGTPGLEAVLAADARARALAAERIAPANSPRSIRA
;
A
#
# COMPACT_ATOMS: atom_id res chain seq x y z
N GLN A 1 -3.45 -18.26 2.76
CA GLN A 1 -4.31 -17.35 3.50
C GLN A 1 -4.13 -15.89 3.03
N ALA A 2 -2.92 -15.36 2.93
CA ALA A 2 -2.65 -13.98 2.49
C ALA A 2 -3.18 -13.65 1.06
N CYS A 3 -3.37 -14.66 0.21
CA CYS A 3 -3.92 -14.48 -1.14
C CYS A 3 -5.47 -14.54 -1.20
N ALA A 4 -6.14 -14.75 -0.06
CA ALA A 4 -7.59 -14.89 0.02
C ALA A 4 -8.21 -13.65 0.71
N HIS A 5 -8.56 -12.63 -0.08
CA HIS A 5 -9.24 -11.46 0.47
C HIS A 5 -10.71 -11.80 0.76
N PRO A 6 -11.28 -11.41 1.93
CA PRO A 6 -12.63 -11.80 2.32
C PRO A 6 -13.74 -11.17 1.45
N THR A 7 -13.50 -9.99 0.88
CA THR A 7 -14.53 -9.20 0.17
C THR A 7 -14.24 -9.05 -1.32
N TRP A 8 -12.96 -8.94 -1.71
CA TRP A 8 -12.55 -8.65 -3.08
C TRP A 8 -11.91 -9.85 -3.76
N ASN A 9 -12.30 -10.11 -5.01
CA ASN A 9 -11.58 -11.05 -5.88
C ASN A 9 -10.50 -10.25 -6.66
N MET A 10 -9.25 -10.38 -6.24
CA MET A 10 -8.14 -9.59 -6.74
C MET A 10 -6.96 -10.46 -7.18
N GLY A 11 -6.02 -9.87 -7.91
CA GLY A 11 -4.75 -10.50 -8.24
C GLY A 11 -3.93 -10.87 -6.98
N ARG A 12 -3.01 -11.83 -7.12
CA ARG A 12 -2.24 -12.36 -5.98
C ARG A 12 -1.39 -11.29 -5.29
N LYS A 13 -0.72 -10.41 -6.06
CA LYS A 13 0.14 -9.34 -5.52
C LYS A 13 -0.65 -8.39 -4.62
N ILE A 14 -1.74 -7.82 -5.12
CA ILE A 14 -2.56 -6.86 -4.36
C ILE A 14 -3.26 -7.52 -3.17
N SER A 15 -3.55 -8.83 -3.21
CA SER A 15 -4.10 -9.55 -2.06
C SER A 15 -3.08 -9.62 -0.91
N VAL A 16 -1.79 -9.84 -1.21
CA VAL A 16 -0.72 -9.80 -0.22
C VAL A 16 -0.52 -8.39 0.31
N ASP A 17 -0.52 -7.37 -0.56
CA ASP A 17 -0.44 -5.97 -0.15
C ASP A 17 -1.60 -5.55 0.76
N SER A 18 -2.80 -6.07 0.52
CA SER A 18 -3.94 -5.87 1.40
C SER A 18 -3.75 -6.57 2.76
N ALA A 19 -3.23 -7.79 2.75
CA ALA A 19 -2.98 -8.57 3.97
C ALA A 19 -1.89 -7.95 4.86
N THR A 20 -0.93 -7.23 4.28
CA THR A 20 0.13 -6.50 5.00
C THR A 20 -0.23 -5.05 5.32
N LEU A 21 -1.37 -4.54 4.83
CA LEU A 21 -1.73 -3.12 4.73
C LEU A 21 -0.73 -2.26 3.92
N MET A 22 0.18 -2.87 3.16
CA MET A 22 1.03 -2.12 2.24
C MET A 22 0.19 -1.41 1.16
N ASN A 23 -0.87 -2.05 0.65
CA ASN A 23 -1.77 -1.41 -0.32
C ASN A 23 -2.30 -0.08 0.22
N LYS A 24 -2.73 -0.06 1.48
CA LYS A 24 -3.21 1.17 2.11
C LYS A 24 -2.09 2.19 2.35
N GLY A 25 -0.87 1.71 2.58
CA GLY A 25 0.32 2.56 2.64
C GLY A 25 0.66 3.22 1.30
N LEU A 26 0.58 2.47 0.20
CA LEU A 26 0.76 3.01 -1.15
C LEU A 26 -0.31 4.04 -1.50
N GLU A 27 -1.58 3.76 -1.19
CA GLU A 27 -2.68 4.71 -1.38
C GLU A 27 -2.50 6.00 -0.56
N LEU A 28 -1.92 5.93 0.64
CA LEU A 28 -1.57 7.12 1.44
C LEU A 28 -0.51 7.97 0.71
N ILE A 29 0.54 7.34 0.16
CA ILE A 29 1.56 8.02 -0.64
C ILE A 29 0.94 8.66 -1.89
N GLU A 30 0.07 7.93 -2.58
CA GLU A 30 -0.65 8.44 -3.75
C GLU A 30 -1.51 9.66 -3.40
N ALA A 31 -2.27 9.60 -2.31
CA ALA A 31 -3.09 10.72 -1.85
C ALA A 31 -2.24 11.94 -1.49
N GLN A 32 -1.10 11.74 -0.81
CA GLN A 32 -0.14 12.80 -0.50
C GLN A 32 0.33 13.52 -1.77
N LEU A 33 0.74 12.76 -2.77
CA LEU A 33 1.29 13.30 -4.02
C LEU A 33 0.22 13.93 -4.90
N LEU A 34 -0.95 13.30 -5.05
CA LEU A 34 -2.02 13.78 -5.91
C LEU A 34 -2.70 15.04 -5.37
N PHE A 35 -2.88 15.12 -4.06
CA PHE A 35 -3.57 16.25 -3.42
C PHE A 35 -2.64 17.29 -2.81
N GLY A 36 -1.33 17.04 -2.80
CA GLY A 36 -0.34 17.94 -2.20
C GLY A 36 -0.54 18.12 -0.69
N LEU A 37 -1.04 17.09 0.00
CA LEU A 37 -1.31 17.12 1.43
C LEU A 37 -0.07 16.67 2.22
N PRO A 38 0.23 17.29 3.39
CA PRO A 38 1.20 16.71 4.31
C PRO A 38 0.67 15.38 4.85
N VAL A 39 1.59 14.41 5.06
CA VAL A 39 1.23 13.05 5.48
C VAL A 39 0.47 13.03 6.81
N GLU A 40 0.69 14.01 7.68
CA GLU A 40 0.01 14.16 8.97
C GLU A 40 -1.48 14.51 8.86
N ARG A 41 -1.94 14.88 7.66
CA ARG A 41 -3.34 15.16 7.35
C ARG A 41 -4.04 13.99 6.65
N ILE A 42 -3.36 12.87 6.50
CA ILE A 42 -3.92 11.68 5.86
C ILE A 42 -3.95 10.57 6.91
N GLU A 43 -5.16 10.13 7.25
CA GLU A 43 -5.37 9.05 8.21
C GLU A 43 -5.85 7.78 7.51
N VAL A 44 -5.44 6.64 8.05
CA VAL A 44 -5.89 5.32 7.63
C VAL A 44 -6.80 4.77 8.70
N VAL A 45 -8.00 4.32 8.30
CA VAL A 45 -8.94 3.63 9.17
C VAL A 45 -9.25 2.23 8.63
N ILE A 46 -9.46 1.28 9.52
CA ILE A 46 -9.95 -0.04 9.18
C ILE A 46 -11.48 -0.01 9.20
N HIS A 47 -12.10 -0.45 8.09
CA HIS A 47 -13.55 -0.52 7.94
C HIS A 47 -13.96 -1.92 7.46
N PRO A 48 -14.37 -2.83 8.38
CA PRO A 48 -14.61 -4.23 8.05
C PRO A 48 -15.68 -4.45 6.98
N GLN A 49 -16.73 -3.61 6.93
CA GLN A 49 -17.80 -3.72 5.93
C GLN A 49 -17.34 -3.32 4.53
N SER A 50 -16.24 -2.58 4.41
CA SER A 50 -15.63 -2.17 3.12
C SER A 50 -16.61 -1.49 2.16
N VAL A 51 -17.55 -0.71 2.68
CA VAL A 51 -18.52 0.06 1.89
C VAL A 51 -18.22 1.56 1.88
N VAL A 52 -17.46 2.06 2.87
CA VAL A 52 -16.89 3.42 2.87
C VAL A 52 -15.47 3.32 2.30
N HIS A 53 -15.18 4.09 1.25
CA HIS A 53 -13.89 4.01 0.56
C HIS A 53 -13.01 5.24 0.78
N SER A 54 -13.62 6.41 1.08
CA SER A 54 -12.90 7.62 1.45
C SER A 54 -13.74 8.54 2.32
N LEU A 55 -13.06 9.33 3.16
CA LEU A 55 -13.64 10.32 4.05
C LEU A 55 -12.86 11.63 3.88
N VAL A 56 -13.56 12.76 3.86
CA VAL A 56 -12.94 14.09 3.86
C VAL A 56 -13.52 14.90 5.01
N GLU A 57 -12.65 15.29 5.92
CA GLU A 57 -13.00 16.17 7.03
C GLU A 57 -12.79 17.63 6.66
N TYR A 58 -13.76 18.47 6.96
CA TYR A 58 -13.73 19.90 6.70
C TYR A 58 -13.47 20.70 7.98
N ILE A 59 -13.03 21.95 7.82
CA ILE A 59 -12.69 22.85 8.93
C ILE A 59 -13.90 23.21 9.81
N ASP A 60 -15.10 23.02 9.32
CA ASP A 60 -16.37 23.25 10.04
C ASP A 60 -16.81 22.03 10.88
N GLY A 61 -16.00 20.94 10.85
CA GLY A 61 -16.30 19.70 11.54
C GLY A 61 -17.20 18.73 10.78
N SER A 62 -17.63 19.08 9.55
CA SER A 62 -18.38 18.16 8.69
C SER A 62 -17.46 17.12 8.07
N VAL A 63 -18.01 15.92 7.83
CA VAL A 63 -17.32 14.82 7.16
C VAL A 63 -18.12 14.38 5.94
N LEU A 64 -17.51 14.37 4.77
CA LEU A 64 -18.08 13.77 3.58
C LEU A 64 -17.46 12.40 3.33
N ALA A 65 -18.32 11.41 3.06
CA ALA A 65 -17.91 10.03 2.78
C ALA A 65 -18.32 9.62 1.36
N GLN A 66 -17.44 8.93 0.66
CA GLN A 66 -17.79 8.20 -0.54
C GLN A 66 -18.11 6.76 -0.16
N LEU A 67 -19.33 6.32 -0.44
CA LEU A 67 -19.82 4.97 -0.18
C LEU A 67 -20.25 4.30 -1.48
N GLY A 68 -20.14 2.97 -1.52
CA GLY A 68 -20.62 2.17 -2.64
C GLY A 68 -20.44 0.66 -2.37
N SER A 69 -21.07 -0.16 -3.19
CA SER A 69 -20.73 -1.59 -3.22
C SER A 69 -19.27 -1.76 -3.64
N PRO A 70 -18.54 -2.72 -3.04
CA PRO A 70 -17.12 -2.93 -3.33
C PRO A 70 -16.91 -3.54 -4.72
N ASP A 71 -16.88 -2.69 -5.76
CA ASP A 71 -16.77 -3.08 -7.16
C ASP A 71 -15.99 -2.01 -7.95
N MET A 72 -14.90 -2.43 -8.60
CA MET A 72 -14.03 -1.55 -9.38
C MET A 72 -14.70 -0.92 -10.60
N ARG A 73 -15.81 -1.47 -11.08
CA ARG A 73 -16.57 -0.84 -12.18
C ARG A 73 -17.07 0.54 -11.82
N THR A 74 -17.36 0.82 -10.54
CA THR A 74 -17.81 2.14 -10.09
C THR A 74 -16.74 3.23 -10.31
N PRO A 75 -15.52 3.13 -9.76
CA PRO A 75 -14.49 4.16 -9.98
C PRO A 75 -14.02 4.22 -11.44
N ILE A 76 -13.98 3.08 -12.16
CA ILE A 76 -13.60 3.05 -13.58
C ILE A 76 -14.65 3.81 -14.42
N ALA A 77 -15.94 3.54 -14.22
CA ALA A 77 -17.01 4.26 -14.92
C ALA A 77 -16.98 5.77 -14.62
N GLN A 78 -16.68 6.13 -13.36
CA GLN A 78 -16.54 7.54 -12.97
C GLN A 78 -15.37 8.21 -13.68
N ALA A 79 -14.21 7.56 -13.75
CA ALA A 79 -13.01 8.11 -14.39
C ALA A 79 -13.22 8.29 -15.92
N LEU A 80 -13.88 7.33 -16.57
CA LEU A 80 -14.12 7.36 -18.01
C LEU A 80 -15.20 8.37 -18.42
N ALA A 81 -16.18 8.63 -17.55
CA ALA A 81 -17.33 9.46 -17.86
C ALA A 81 -17.26 10.88 -17.28
N TRP A 82 -16.20 11.20 -16.51
CA TRP A 82 -16.09 12.51 -15.85
C TRP A 82 -16.37 13.68 -16.81
N PRO A 83 -17.16 14.70 -16.40
CA PRO A 83 -17.79 14.88 -15.08
C PRO A 83 -19.16 14.17 -14.94
N GLN A 84 -19.62 13.48 -15.96
CA GLN A 84 -20.91 12.80 -15.98
C GLN A 84 -20.87 11.50 -15.14
N ARG A 85 -22.06 11.00 -14.80
CA ARG A 85 -22.23 9.68 -14.19
C ARG A 85 -22.75 8.68 -15.20
N LEU A 86 -22.10 7.52 -15.29
CA LEU A 86 -22.43 6.45 -16.23
C LEU A 86 -22.97 5.23 -15.46
N ALA A 87 -23.96 4.56 -16.03
CA ALA A 87 -24.45 3.31 -15.46
C ALA A 87 -23.37 2.23 -15.56
N SER A 88 -22.80 1.83 -14.43
CA SER A 88 -21.71 0.84 -14.35
C SER A 88 -22.19 -0.60 -14.30
N GLY A 89 -23.51 -0.84 -14.12
CA GLY A 89 -24.08 -2.16 -13.90
C GLY A 89 -23.78 -2.74 -12.51
N VAL A 90 -23.22 -1.93 -11.59
CA VAL A 90 -23.00 -2.32 -10.20
C VAL A 90 -24.31 -2.22 -9.42
N GLN A 91 -24.55 -3.19 -8.53
CA GLN A 91 -25.70 -3.14 -7.63
C GLN A 91 -25.57 -1.94 -6.67
N PHE A 92 -26.66 -1.19 -6.51
CA PHE A 92 -26.68 -0.08 -5.55
C PHE A 92 -26.50 -0.58 -4.13
N LEU A 93 -25.76 0.22 -3.34
CA LEU A 93 -25.57 -0.03 -1.93
C LEU A 93 -26.90 0.20 -1.18
N ASP A 94 -27.33 -0.82 -0.43
CA ASP A 94 -28.48 -0.73 0.47
C ASP A 94 -27.98 -0.49 1.90
N LEU A 95 -28.07 0.75 2.35
CA LEU A 95 -27.63 1.14 3.70
C LEU A 95 -28.48 0.50 4.82
N LEU A 96 -29.73 0.13 4.53
CA LEU A 96 -30.56 -0.55 5.51
C LEU A 96 -30.12 -2.01 5.74
N GLN A 97 -29.58 -2.64 4.70
CA GLN A 97 -28.97 -3.98 4.83
C GLN A 97 -27.61 -3.92 5.50
N VAL A 98 -26.80 -2.91 5.21
CA VAL A 98 -25.51 -2.67 5.90
C VAL A 98 -25.73 -2.40 7.38
N ALA A 99 -26.75 -1.65 7.74
CA ALA A 99 -27.24 -1.32 9.06
C ALA A 99 -26.25 -0.54 9.95
N ARG A 100 -24.95 -0.89 9.99
CA ARG A 100 -23.93 -0.19 10.78
C ARG A 100 -22.60 -0.09 10.02
N LEU A 101 -21.81 0.90 10.40
CA LEU A 101 -20.47 1.13 9.91
C LEU A 101 -19.52 1.11 11.11
N ASP A 102 -18.54 0.20 11.09
CA ASP A 102 -17.55 0.09 12.15
C ASP A 102 -16.22 0.65 11.64
N PHE A 103 -15.49 1.37 12.50
CA PHE A 103 -14.18 1.94 12.19
C PHE A 103 -13.22 1.66 13.34
N GLU A 104 -12.00 1.23 12.99
CA GLU A 104 -10.95 0.90 13.94
C GLU A 104 -9.63 1.56 13.49
N PRO A 105 -8.77 1.98 14.42
CA PRO A 105 -7.43 2.42 14.07
C PRO A 105 -6.58 1.22 13.61
N PRO A 106 -5.66 1.41 12.65
CA PRO A 106 -4.73 0.35 12.26
C PRO A 106 -3.70 0.09 13.38
N ASP A 107 -3.46 -1.18 13.66
CA ASP A 107 -2.40 -1.63 14.56
C ASP A 107 -1.07 -1.72 13.78
N LEU A 108 -0.18 -0.74 13.95
CA LEU A 108 1.12 -0.71 13.28
C LEU A 108 2.08 -1.81 13.75
N GLY A 109 1.88 -2.37 14.94
CA GLY A 109 2.65 -3.53 15.41
C GLY A 109 2.25 -4.80 14.67
N ARG A 110 0.98 -4.96 14.37
CA ARG A 110 0.43 -6.06 13.57
C ARG A 110 0.66 -5.87 12.06
N PHE A 111 0.67 -4.62 11.61
CA PHE A 111 0.81 -4.25 10.20
C PHE A 111 1.98 -3.29 9.97
N PRO A 112 3.24 -3.75 10.19
CA PRO A 112 4.42 -2.88 10.13
C PRO A 112 4.67 -2.29 8.74
N CYS A 113 4.21 -2.94 7.66
CA CYS A 113 4.32 -2.42 6.29
C CYS A 113 3.61 -1.06 6.11
N LEU A 114 2.48 -0.82 6.80
CA LEU A 114 1.85 0.49 6.81
C LEU A 114 2.75 1.54 7.48
N GLY A 115 3.41 1.17 8.58
CA GLY A 115 4.39 2.04 9.25
C GLY A 115 5.56 2.41 8.34
N LEU A 116 6.09 1.45 7.57
CA LEU A 116 7.15 1.69 6.58
C LEU A 116 6.68 2.65 5.48
N ALA A 117 5.46 2.50 4.99
CA ALA A 117 4.90 3.39 3.98
C ALA A 117 4.72 4.83 4.50
N ILE A 118 4.24 5.00 5.73
CA ILE A 118 4.16 6.32 6.39
C ILE A 118 5.56 6.93 6.54
N ALA A 119 6.56 6.14 6.91
CA ALA A 119 7.95 6.60 7.00
C ALA A 119 8.51 7.02 5.63
N ALA A 120 8.20 6.26 4.57
CA ALA A 120 8.59 6.60 3.20
C ALA A 120 7.93 7.91 2.72
N ALA A 121 6.64 8.08 3.01
CA ALA A 121 5.90 9.31 2.71
C ALA A 121 6.52 10.53 3.39
N ARG A 122 6.91 10.42 4.67
CA ARG A 122 7.58 11.49 5.43
C ARG A 122 8.98 11.80 4.91
N ALA A 123 9.74 10.79 4.54
CA ALA A 123 11.07 10.96 3.98
C ALA A 123 11.03 11.67 2.62
N GLY A 124 10.00 11.42 1.83
CA GLY A 124 9.84 12.01 0.50
C GLY A 124 10.95 11.61 -0.47
N ALA A 125 11.28 12.50 -1.38
CA ALA A 125 12.29 12.28 -2.42
C ALA A 125 12.06 10.92 -3.17
N GLU A 126 13.08 10.09 -3.30
CA GLU A 126 12.99 8.76 -3.93
C GLU A 126 12.47 7.65 -3.01
N MET A 127 12.28 7.89 -1.70
CA MET A 127 11.92 6.85 -0.74
C MET A 127 10.59 6.12 -1.05
N PRO A 128 9.53 6.79 -1.53
CA PRO A 128 8.33 6.10 -1.99
C PRO A 128 8.59 5.06 -3.11
N ALA A 129 9.46 5.40 -4.07
CA ALA A 129 9.84 4.47 -5.13
C ALA A 129 10.69 3.30 -4.60
N VAL A 130 11.59 3.58 -3.66
CA VAL A 130 12.40 2.55 -2.97
C VAL A 130 11.52 1.56 -2.23
N LEU A 131 10.55 2.05 -1.45
CA LEU A 131 9.56 1.21 -0.76
C LEU A 131 8.79 0.33 -1.74
N SER A 132 8.24 0.93 -2.80
CA SER A 132 7.42 0.22 -3.80
C SER A 132 8.21 -0.87 -4.49
N ALA A 133 9.43 -0.57 -4.94
CA ALA A 133 10.32 -1.52 -5.61
C ALA A 133 10.72 -2.69 -4.69
N ALA A 134 11.08 -2.41 -3.44
CA ALA A 134 11.42 -3.43 -2.45
C ALA A 134 10.21 -4.32 -2.13
N ASN A 135 9.01 -3.73 -2.00
CA ASN A 135 7.77 -4.46 -1.76
C ASN A 135 7.45 -5.42 -2.92
N GLU A 136 7.55 -4.97 -4.16
CA GLU A 136 7.27 -5.84 -5.31
C GLU A 136 8.16 -7.07 -5.32
N VAL A 137 9.47 -6.91 -5.12
CA VAL A 137 10.42 -8.02 -5.07
C VAL A 137 10.16 -8.95 -3.88
N ALA A 138 9.85 -8.39 -2.70
CA ALA A 138 9.57 -9.19 -1.51
C ALA A 138 8.26 -9.98 -1.64
N VAL A 139 7.20 -9.36 -2.20
CA VAL A 139 5.92 -10.04 -2.44
C VAL A 139 6.05 -11.13 -3.50
N GLU A 140 6.79 -10.89 -4.58
CA GLU A 140 7.07 -11.91 -5.59
C GLU A 140 7.77 -13.12 -4.96
N ALA A 141 8.83 -12.89 -4.19
CA ALA A 141 9.56 -13.95 -3.50
C ALA A 141 8.67 -14.72 -2.50
N PHE A 142 7.78 -14.05 -1.80
CA PHE A 142 6.77 -14.69 -0.94
C PHE A 142 5.82 -15.58 -1.75
N LEU A 143 5.31 -15.08 -2.87
CA LEU A 143 4.39 -15.83 -3.75
C LEU A 143 5.03 -17.06 -4.40
N GLU A 144 6.35 -17.04 -4.57
CA GLU A 144 7.18 -18.16 -5.04
C GLU A 144 7.64 -19.10 -3.91
N GLY A 145 7.34 -18.79 -2.65
CA GLY A 145 7.73 -19.59 -1.50
C GLY A 145 9.21 -19.46 -1.10
N ARG A 146 9.92 -18.45 -1.61
CA ARG A 146 11.32 -18.14 -1.26
C ARG A 146 11.44 -17.26 -0.01
N LEU A 147 10.36 -16.62 0.38
CA LEU A 147 10.27 -15.74 1.55
C LEU A 147 9.02 -16.10 2.37
N ASN A 148 9.08 -15.99 3.70
CA ASN A 148 7.90 -16.11 4.53
C ASN A 148 7.15 -14.75 4.66
N PHE A 149 5.93 -14.76 5.20
CA PHE A 149 5.10 -13.56 5.27
C PHE A 149 5.74 -12.42 6.09
N ALA A 150 6.35 -12.72 7.23
CA ALA A 150 7.05 -11.73 8.06
C ALA A 150 8.33 -11.21 7.39
N GLY A 151 8.94 -11.99 6.49
CA GLY A 151 10.10 -11.57 5.72
C GLY A 151 9.83 -10.41 4.77
N ILE A 152 8.57 -10.22 4.34
CA ILE A 152 8.21 -9.11 3.45
C ILE A 152 8.57 -7.77 4.11
N GLU A 153 8.08 -7.55 5.33
CA GLU A 153 8.37 -6.33 6.10
C GLU A 153 9.87 -6.17 6.36
N GLN A 154 10.56 -7.26 6.72
CA GLN A 154 11.99 -7.22 7.02
C GLN A 154 12.82 -6.78 5.80
N VAL A 155 12.56 -7.36 4.62
CA VAL A 155 13.26 -6.99 3.38
C VAL A 155 13.04 -5.52 3.04
N ILE A 156 11.79 -5.03 3.12
CA ILE A 156 11.47 -3.64 2.83
C ILE A 156 12.16 -2.71 3.82
N GLY A 157 12.06 -3.00 5.13
CA GLY A 157 12.69 -2.22 6.19
C GLY A 157 14.21 -2.16 6.04
N ASP A 158 14.86 -3.28 5.73
CA ASP A 158 16.31 -3.35 5.52
C ASP A 158 16.77 -2.52 4.31
N VAL A 159 16.01 -2.56 3.20
CA VAL A 159 16.32 -1.74 2.02
C VAL A 159 16.17 -0.26 2.33
N MET A 160 15.08 0.14 2.99
CA MET A 160 14.83 1.53 3.37
C MET A 160 15.87 2.06 4.36
N ASN A 161 16.20 1.28 5.39
CA ASN A 161 17.18 1.67 6.42
C ASN A 161 18.60 1.80 5.87
N GLY A 162 18.96 1.02 4.86
CA GLY A 162 20.24 1.10 4.15
C GLY A 162 20.28 2.16 3.04
N TRP A 163 19.19 2.88 2.80
CA TRP A 163 19.10 3.84 1.72
C TRP A 163 19.68 5.20 2.12
N LEU A 164 20.58 5.70 1.29
CA LEU A 164 21.10 7.07 1.42
C LEU A 164 20.36 7.93 0.40
N SER A 165 19.40 8.73 0.88
CA SER A 165 18.66 9.67 0.03
C SER A 165 19.56 10.81 -0.42
N THR A 166 19.38 11.21 -1.66
CA THR A 166 20.09 12.39 -2.22
C THR A 166 19.42 13.71 -1.84
N GLY A 167 18.20 13.65 -1.29
CA GLY A 167 17.38 14.80 -0.90
C GLY A 167 16.77 15.55 -2.09
N GLY A 168 15.90 16.50 -1.79
CA GLY A 168 15.23 17.33 -2.80
C GLY A 168 14.12 16.61 -3.54
N THR A 169 13.64 17.20 -4.64
CA THR A 169 12.63 16.59 -5.53
C THR A 169 13.34 15.90 -6.68
N PRO A 170 13.32 14.56 -6.75
CA PRO A 170 14.04 13.82 -7.78
C PRO A 170 13.34 13.98 -9.15
N GLY A 171 14.13 14.09 -10.21
CA GLY A 171 13.63 13.93 -11.57
C GLY A 171 13.32 12.46 -11.90
N LEU A 172 12.63 12.22 -13.01
CA LEU A 172 12.19 10.88 -13.41
C LEU A 172 13.36 9.87 -13.47
N GLU A 173 14.49 10.25 -14.05
CA GLU A 173 15.65 9.36 -14.17
C GLU A 173 16.22 8.96 -12.81
N ALA A 174 16.23 9.87 -11.83
CA ALA A 174 16.67 9.56 -10.47
C ALA A 174 15.71 8.58 -9.79
N VAL A 175 14.40 8.74 -9.99
CA VAL A 175 13.38 7.80 -9.46
C VAL A 175 13.54 6.41 -10.09
N LEU A 176 13.72 6.33 -11.41
CA LEU A 176 13.94 5.05 -12.10
C LEU A 176 15.24 4.36 -11.67
N ALA A 177 16.32 5.12 -11.47
CA ALA A 177 17.57 4.59 -10.94
C ALA A 177 17.41 4.09 -9.48
N ALA A 178 16.65 4.80 -8.66
CA ALA A 178 16.34 4.39 -7.30
C ALA A 178 15.52 3.09 -7.27
N ASP A 179 14.48 2.98 -8.11
CA ASP A 179 13.70 1.75 -8.28
C ASP A 179 14.59 0.55 -8.65
N ALA A 180 15.40 0.69 -9.69
CA ALA A 180 16.28 -0.39 -10.14
C ALA A 180 17.28 -0.83 -9.04
N ARG A 181 17.87 0.14 -8.32
CA ARG A 181 18.79 -0.15 -7.23
C ARG A 181 18.08 -0.81 -6.04
N ALA A 182 16.89 -0.34 -5.67
CA ALA A 182 16.11 -0.92 -4.57
C ALA A 182 15.71 -2.37 -4.86
N ARG A 183 15.33 -2.68 -6.10
CA ARG A 183 15.06 -4.06 -6.56
C ARG A 183 16.29 -4.96 -6.39
N ALA A 184 17.45 -4.50 -6.81
CA ALA A 184 18.70 -5.26 -6.66
C ALA A 184 19.02 -5.53 -5.18
N LEU A 185 18.93 -4.50 -4.32
CA LEU A 185 19.15 -4.64 -2.89
C LEU A 185 18.14 -5.60 -2.22
N ALA A 186 16.87 -5.52 -2.58
CA ALA A 186 15.85 -6.45 -2.07
C ALA A 186 16.15 -7.90 -2.49
N ALA A 187 16.52 -8.12 -3.74
CA ALA A 187 16.89 -9.45 -4.23
C ALA A 187 18.11 -10.04 -3.49
N GLU A 188 19.12 -9.22 -3.21
CA GLU A 188 20.28 -9.62 -2.41
C GLU A 188 19.91 -10.06 -0.98
N ARG A 189 18.91 -9.42 -0.34
CA ARG A 189 18.42 -9.77 1.01
C ARG A 189 17.63 -11.07 1.03
N ILE A 190 16.99 -11.42 -0.07
CA ILE A 190 16.18 -12.63 -0.22
C ILE A 190 17.06 -13.83 -0.62
N ALA A 191 18.16 -13.61 -1.32
CA ALA A 191 19.06 -14.67 -1.72
C ALA A 191 19.51 -15.44 -0.46
N PRO A 192 19.43 -16.79 -0.42
CA PRO A 192 19.93 -17.56 0.72
C PRO A 192 21.40 -17.18 0.91
N ALA A 193 21.79 -16.94 2.16
CA ALA A 193 23.19 -16.72 2.52
C ALA A 193 23.99 -18.01 2.18
N ASN A 194 24.30 -18.19 0.91
CA ASN A 194 25.20 -19.22 0.42
C ASN A 194 26.63 -18.81 0.77
N SER A 195 27.00 -18.99 2.04
CA SER A 195 28.37 -19.15 2.42
C SER A 195 28.44 -20.37 3.32
N PRO A 196 29.16 -21.41 2.92
CA PRO A 196 29.48 -22.47 3.84
C PRO A 196 30.31 -21.83 4.97
N ARG A 197 29.75 -21.79 6.20
CA ARG A 197 30.56 -21.58 7.38
C ARG A 197 31.62 -22.69 7.34
N SER A 198 32.82 -22.35 6.91
CA SER A 198 33.98 -23.24 7.07
C SER A 198 34.12 -23.54 8.55
N ILE A 199 33.62 -24.69 8.95
CA ILE A 199 34.00 -25.28 10.22
C ILE A 199 35.50 -25.59 10.09
N ARG A 200 36.32 -24.70 10.62
CA ARG A 200 37.71 -25.04 10.89
C ARG A 200 37.68 -25.96 12.09
N ALA A 201 38.10 -27.22 11.85
CA ALA A 201 38.45 -28.17 12.85
C ALA A 201 39.67 -27.71 13.66
#